data_be77be088dc022c320c3f33b1c01cf4a
#
_entry.id   be77be088dc022c320c3f33b1c01cf4a
#
_cell.length_a   1.000
_cell.length_b   1.000
_cell.length_c   1.000
_cell.angle_alpha   90.00
_cell.angle_beta   90.00
_cell.angle_gamma   90.00
#
_symmetry.space_group_name_H-M   'P 1'
#
loop_
_entity.id
_entity.type
_entity.pdbx_description
1 polymer ?
#
loop_
_entity_poly.entity_id
_entity_poly.type
_entity_poly.pdbx_seq_one_letter_code
_entity_poly.pdbx_strand_id
1 'polypeptide(L)'
;MKKNLILLLFFLIASHSMYAQCWQSISAGYYHTIAIKSDGTLWAWGGNFAGQIGDDSTINKSLPVQIGMDNDWVKLAAGDYHNLAIKSNGTLWSWGSNYYGQLGDGTNINRLIPIQIGNSSNWSTIIAGDHHSLAINSNGQLWAWGRNNSGQLGNGNTINGNIPYQVGNDSNWQSIGAGYAHSIALKSNGTLWAWGSNFAGQLGNGNSTDSLLPIQIGLSSDWQSIDAEDYHSLAIKSNGTLWAWGWNNPAFFVNNGVDYLYIPTQIGTDNDWKSIKTGQYHAIALKLNNTLWSWGSGSYGQLAHGTNTHTYPPTQINNLANWQTITCGDLFTLAVNTDGNLWTSGNNISGQLGDGTTTDKTNLTQVNCTSLGLNNVQYKSISVFPNPTNDYINISNGINIEKIIITNVLGKIVFETTQHLSKVNVESFQSGIYILNIYINDKKYNIKFIKE
;
A
#
# COMPACT_ATOMS: atom_id res chain seq x y z
N MET A 1 -55.29 6.26 48.22
CA MET A 1 -54.90 6.78 46.89
C MET A 1 -53.41 6.70 46.77
N LYS A 2 -52.88 5.66 46.07
CA LYS A 2 -51.42 5.51 45.80
C LYS A 2 -51.15 6.06 44.41
N LYS A 3 -50.35 7.10 44.27
CA LYS A 3 -49.86 7.63 43.00
C LYS A 3 -48.71 6.80 42.51
N ASN A 4 -48.87 6.09 41.40
CA ASN A 4 -47.79 5.42 40.69
C ASN A 4 -47.01 6.47 39.92
N LEU A 5 -45.75 6.63 40.26
CA LEU A 5 -44.75 7.43 39.53
C LEU A 5 -44.14 6.56 38.47
N ILE A 6 -44.49 6.77 37.18
CA ILE A 6 -43.87 6.09 36.04
C ILE A 6 -42.60 6.86 35.70
N LEU A 7 -41.45 6.27 35.99
CA LEU A 7 -40.12 6.76 35.59
C LEU A 7 -39.89 6.39 34.13
N LEU A 8 -40.01 7.35 33.20
CA LEU A 8 -39.60 7.18 31.81
C LEU A 8 -38.09 7.31 31.74
N LEU A 9 -37.38 6.19 31.62
CA LEU A 9 -35.96 6.17 31.23
C LEU A 9 -35.86 6.45 29.72
N PHE A 10 -35.44 7.66 29.36
CA PHE A 10 -34.97 7.97 28.00
C PHE A 10 -33.58 7.36 27.86
N PHE A 11 -33.47 6.22 27.16
CA PHE A 11 -32.23 5.77 26.59
C PHE A 11 -31.89 6.68 25.41
N LEU A 12 -31.03 7.65 25.61
CA LEU A 12 -30.29 8.32 24.54
C LEU A 12 -29.34 7.28 23.94
N ILE A 13 -29.81 6.56 22.90
CA ILE A 13 -28.92 5.83 22.01
C ILE A 13 -28.20 6.92 21.20
N ALA A 14 -27.01 7.31 21.66
CA ALA A 14 -26.07 8.03 20.82
C ALA A 14 -25.74 7.06 19.64
N SER A 15 -26.41 7.24 18.53
CA SER A 15 -25.99 6.64 17.26
C SER A 15 -24.66 7.28 16.89
N HIS A 16 -23.55 6.73 17.41
CA HIS A 16 -22.27 6.89 16.76
C HIS A 16 -22.46 6.23 15.40
N SER A 17 -22.63 7.04 14.37
CA SER A 17 -22.38 6.61 13.01
C SER A 17 -20.94 6.12 13.01
N MET A 18 -20.76 4.80 13.13
CA MET A 18 -19.50 4.15 12.79
C MET A 18 -19.32 4.40 11.30
N TYR A 19 -18.67 5.52 10.97
CA TYR A 19 -18.07 5.65 9.64
C TYR A 19 -17.08 4.49 9.57
N ALA A 20 -17.39 3.50 8.76
CA ALA A 20 -16.48 2.40 8.52
C ALA A 20 -15.17 3.01 8.06
N GLN A 21 -14.10 2.76 8.84
CA GLN A 21 -12.73 3.22 8.52
C GLN A 21 -12.43 2.80 7.09
N CYS A 22 -12.19 3.76 6.19
CA CYS A 22 -12.07 3.45 4.78
C CYS A 22 -10.73 2.78 4.45
N TRP A 23 -9.64 3.44 4.82
CA TRP A 23 -8.31 2.96 4.53
C TRP A 23 -7.70 2.34 5.79
N GLN A 24 -7.37 1.05 5.70
CA GLN A 24 -6.80 0.29 6.81
C GLN A 24 -5.28 0.28 6.76
N SER A 25 -4.71 0.09 5.57
CA SER A 25 -3.27 0.01 5.34
C SER A 25 -2.91 0.72 4.04
N ILE A 26 -1.76 1.37 4.03
CA ILE A 26 -1.21 2.10 2.89
C ILE A 26 0.28 1.80 2.75
N SER A 27 0.76 1.73 1.52
CA SER A 27 2.19 1.67 1.19
C SER A 27 2.44 2.43 -0.10
N ALA A 28 3.62 3.03 -0.23
CA ALA A 28 3.97 3.85 -1.38
C ALA A 28 5.33 3.45 -1.92
N GLY A 29 5.44 3.43 -3.24
CA GLY A 29 6.70 3.24 -3.95
C GLY A 29 7.16 4.55 -4.59
N TYR A 30 7.98 4.48 -5.65
CA TYR A 30 8.55 5.67 -6.30
C TYR A 30 7.46 6.61 -6.84
N TYR A 31 6.52 6.10 -7.63
CA TYR A 31 5.45 6.86 -8.28
C TYR A 31 4.06 6.26 -8.09
N HIS A 32 3.88 5.30 -7.19
CA HIS A 32 2.58 4.65 -7.01
C HIS A 32 2.24 4.43 -5.55
N THR A 33 0.98 4.24 -5.29
CA THR A 33 0.43 3.94 -3.97
C THR A 33 -0.43 2.69 -4.06
N ILE A 34 -0.31 1.83 -3.07
CA ILE A 34 -1.18 0.68 -2.84
C ILE A 34 -1.84 0.79 -1.47
N ALA A 35 -3.06 0.33 -1.35
CA ALA A 35 -3.83 0.42 -0.11
C ALA A 35 -4.78 -0.76 0.08
N ILE A 36 -5.07 -1.09 1.34
CA ILE A 36 -6.14 -2.00 1.73
C ILE A 36 -7.25 -1.19 2.39
N LYS A 37 -8.48 -1.39 1.96
CA LYS A 37 -9.66 -0.87 2.66
C LYS A 37 -10.04 -1.75 3.84
N SER A 38 -10.88 -1.23 4.73
CA SER A 38 -11.36 -1.97 5.92
C SER A 38 -12.18 -3.22 5.61
N ASP A 39 -12.67 -3.37 4.37
CA ASP A 39 -13.33 -4.57 3.86
C ASP A 39 -12.35 -5.63 3.32
N GLY A 40 -11.04 -5.39 3.44
CA GLY A 40 -9.98 -6.29 2.98
C GLY A 40 -9.68 -6.21 1.48
N THR A 41 -10.30 -5.29 0.72
CA THR A 41 -10.06 -5.13 -0.72
C THR A 41 -8.76 -4.37 -1.00
N LEU A 42 -8.06 -4.77 -2.09
CA LEU A 42 -6.82 -4.15 -2.55
C LEU A 42 -7.13 -3.02 -3.55
N TRP A 43 -6.43 -1.90 -3.42
CA TRP A 43 -6.54 -0.71 -4.26
C TRP A 43 -5.16 -0.19 -4.64
N ALA A 44 -5.02 0.41 -5.83
CA ALA A 44 -3.77 1.01 -6.28
C ALA A 44 -4.01 2.22 -7.19
N TRP A 45 -3.03 3.13 -7.25
CA TRP A 45 -3.02 4.30 -8.14
C TRP A 45 -1.61 4.87 -8.30
N GLY A 46 -1.44 5.81 -9.23
CA GLY A 46 -0.17 6.40 -9.59
C GLY A 46 0.42 5.83 -10.88
N GLY A 47 1.75 5.80 -10.96
CA GLY A 47 2.53 5.29 -12.09
C GLY A 47 2.36 3.79 -12.29
N ASN A 48 2.37 3.34 -13.56
CA ASN A 48 2.09 1.95 -13.93
C ASN A 48 3.03 1.41 -15.04
N PHE A 49 4.23 1.93 -15.18
CA PHE A 49 5.15 1.60 -16.29
C PHE A 49 5.52 0.11 -16.37
N ALA A 50 5.54 -0.58 -15.24
CA ALA A 50 5.90 -1.98 -15.11
C ALA A 50 4.74 -2.88 -14.64
N GLY A 51 3.50 -2.36 -14.61
CA GLY A 51 2.33 -3.06 -14.10
C GLY A 51 2.19 -3.00 -12.57
N GLN A 52 2.85 -2.03 -11.89
CA GLN A 52 2.82 -1.91 -10.43
C GLN A 52 1.44 -1.55 -9.86
N ILE A 53 0.49 -1.10 -10.68
CA ILE A 53 -0.91 -0.96 -10.27
C ILE A 53 -1.57 -2.34 -10.10
N GLY A 54 -1.26 -3.31 -10.97
CA GLY A 54 -1.81 -4.68 -10.84
C GLY A 54 -3.17 -4.87 -11.53
N ASP A 55 -3.57 -3.99 -12.44
CA ASP A 55 -4.87 -3.95 -13.11
C ASP A 55 -4.85 -4.53 -14.54
N ASP A 56 -3.85 -5.35 -14.86
CA ASP A 56 -3.58 -5.93 -16.19
C ASP A 56 -3.30 -4.87 -17.27
N SER A 57 -2.76 -3.72 -16.86
CA SER A 57 -2.37 -2.63 -17.78
C SER A 57 -1.01 -2.02 -17.38
N THR A 58 -0.53 -1.09 -18.22
CA THR A 58 0.63 -0.23 -17.93
C THR A 58 0.26 1.26 -17.96
N ILE A 59 -1.03 1.57 -17.77
CA ILE A 59 -1.56 2.93 -17.84
C ILE A 59 -1.66 3.50 -16.42
N ASN A 60 -1.08 4.67 -16.19
CA ASN A 60 -1.15 5.39 -14.92
C ASN A 60 -2.60 5.64 -14.48
N LYS A 61 -2.84 5.66 -13.18
CA LYS A 61 -4.15 5.96 -12.58
C LYS A 61 -4.04 7.14 -11.62
N SER A 62 -4.73 8.23 -11.90
CA SER A 62 -4.76 9.39 -10.99
C SER A 62 -5.79 9.26 -9.86
N LEU A 63 -6.61 8.23 -9.89
CA LEU A 63 -7.61 7.89 -8.87
C LEU A 63 -7.41 6.46 -8.38
N PRO A 64 -7.74 6.15 -7.12
CA PRO A 64 -7.73 4.77 -6.63
C PRO A 64 -8.59 3.84 -7.49
N VAL A 65 -8.01 2.71 -7.93
CA VAL A 65 -8.70 1.63 -8.64
C VAL A 65 -8.62 0.35 -7.82
N GLN A 66 -9.70 -0.41 -7.77
CA GLN A 66 -9.71 -1.71 -7.07
C GLN A 66 -8.97 -2.76 -7.91
N ILE A 67 -8.15 -3.58 -7.25
CA ILE A 67 -7.34 -4.61 -7.87
C ILE A 67 -7.94 -5.99 -7.55
N GLY A 68 -8.50 -6.62 -8.57
CA GLY A 68 -9.20 -7.90 -8.40
C GLY A 68 -10.47 -7.78 -7.57
N MET A 69 -10.98 -8.93 -7.12
CA MET A 69 -12.22 -9.03 -6.33
C MET A 69 -11.97 -9.63 -4.94
N ASP A 70 -10.73 -9.99 -4.63
CA ASP A 70 -10.36 -10.57 -3.34
C ASP A 70 -10.47 -9.52 -2.22
N ASN A 71 -10.91 -9.96 -1.07
CA ASN A 71 -11.13 -9.13 0.11
C ASN A 71 -10.46 -9.67 1.38
N ASP A 72 -9.40 -10.42 1.19
CA ASP A 72 -8.64 -11.09 2.24
C ASP A 72 -7.18 -10.58 2.38
N TRP A 73 -6.89 -9.41 1.80
CA TRP A 73 -5.59 -8.76 1.91
C TRP A 73 -5.39 -8.15 3.30
N VAL A 74 -4.20 -8.37 3.91
CA VAL A 74 -3.92 -7.91 5.29
C VAL A 74 -2.62 -7.11 5.42
N LYS A 75 -1.64 -7.28 4.53
CA LYS A 75 -0.37 -6.54 4.56
C LYS A 75 0.08 -6.16 3.17
N LEU A 76 0.74 -5.01 3.07
CA LEU A 76 1.28 -4.43 1.85
C LEU A 76 2.71 -3.94 2.07
N ALA A 77 3.53 -4.01 1.01
CA ALA A 77 4.78 -3.29 0.88
C ALA A 77 5.00 -2.92 -0.59
N ALA A 78 5.24 -1.66 -0.87
CA ALA A 78 5.60 -1.15 -2.18
C ALA A 78 7.08 -0.77 -2.18
N GLY A 79 7.82 -1.27 -3.18
CA GLY A 79 9.13 -0.77 -3.57
C GLY A 79 8.99 0.20 -4.73
N ASP A 80 10.06 0.57 -5.41
CA ASP A 80 10.02 1.55 -6.51
C ASP A 80 8.96 1.23 -7.55
N TYR A 81 9.01 0.00 -8.08
CA TYR A 81 8.18 -0.44 -9.20
C TYR A 81 7.58 -1.83 -9.00
N HIS A 82 7.65 -2.40 -7.80
CA HIS A 82 7.07 -3.69 -7.48
C HIS A 82 6.36 -3.67 -6.15
N ASN A 83 5.52 -4.66 -5.91
CA ASN A 83 4.73 -4.76 -4.70
C ASN A 83 4.78 -6.17 -4.14
N LEU A 84 4.66 -6.22 -2.82
CA LEU A 84 4.42 -7.43 -2.04
C LEU A 84 3.12 -7.28 -1.26
N ALA A 85 2.39 -8.37 -1.08
CA ALA A 85 1.22 -8.41 -0.22
C ALA A 85 1.09 -9.77 0.47
N ILE A 86 0.45 -9.77 1.64
CA ILE A 86 0.09 -10.99 2.35
C ILE A 86 -1.44 -11.03 2.48
N LYS A 87 -2.01 -12.19 2.21
CA LYS A 87 -3.42 -12.49 2.49
C LYS A 87 -3.62 -13.05 3.89
N SER A 88 -4.85 -13.04 4.39
CA SER A 88 -5.21 -13.50 5.75
C SER A 88 -4.87 -14.98 6.01
N ASN A 89 -4.76 -15.78 4.94
CA ASN A 89 -4.29 -17.15 4.99
C ASN A 89 -2.76 -17.30 5.07
N GLY A 90 -2.01 -16.18 5.16
CA GLY A 90 -0.55 -16.15 5.26
C GLY A 90 0.21 -16.37 3.95
N THR A 91 -0.45 -16.42 2.79
CA THR A 91 0.20 -16.54 1.47
C THR A 91 0.81 -15.21 1.02
N LEU A 92 1.99 -15.30 0.36
CA LEU A 92 2.70 -14.15 -0.22
C LEU A 92 2.31 -13.96 -1.68
N TRP A 93 2.13 -12.70 -2.08
CA TRP A 93 1.80 -12.27 -3.43
C TRP A 93 2.71 -11.13 -3.86
N SER A 94 3.01 -11.04 -5.17
CA SER A 94 3.81 -9.96 -5.74
C SER A 94 3.36 -9.60 -7.16
N TRP A 95 3.67 -8.36 -7.60
CA TRP A 95 3.43 -7.86 -8.96
C TRP A 95 4.23 -6.60 -9.24
N GLY A 96 4.27 -6.16 -10.50
CA GLY A 96 5.04 -5.04 -10.99
C GLY A 96 6.34 -5.48 -11.67
N SER A 97 7.39 -4.68 -11.50
CA SER A 97 8.72 -4.90 -12.09
C SER A 97 9.41 -6.15 -11.54
N ASN A 98 10.07 -6.91 -12.43
CA ASN A 98 10.80 -8.12 -12.08
C ASN A 98 12.18 -8.25 -12.74
N TYR A 99 12.75 -7.15 -13.20
CA TYR A 99 14.03 -7.16 -13.93
C TYR A 99 15.17 -7.85 -13.16
N TYR A 100 15.20 -7.71 -11.84
CA TYR A 100 16.19 -8.31 -10.95
C TYR A 100 15.69 -9.57 -10.22
N GLY A 101 14.48 -10.05 -10.54
CA GLY A 101 13.87 -11.17 -9.83
C GLY A 101 13.17 -10.77 -8.52
N GLN A 102 12.90 -9.45 -8.30
CA GLN A 102 12.33 -8.92 -7.07
C GLN A 102 10.91 -9.39 -6.75
N LEU A 103 10.20 -10.01 -7.70
CA LEU A 103 8.91 -10.66 -7.44
C LEU A 103 9.04 -12.02 -6.76
N GLY A 104 10.17 -12.73 -6.97
CA GLY A 104 10.39 -14.03 -6.34
C GLY A 104 9.64 -15.19 -6.98
N ASP A 105 9.15 -15.06 -8.21
CA ASP A 105 8.36 -16.06 -8.94
C ASP A 105 9.19 -17.05 -9.77
N GLY A 106 10.52 -17.03 -9.63
CA GLY A 106 11.47 -17.86 -10.39
C GLY A 106 11.79 -17.31 -11.78
N THR A 107 11.26 -16.15 -12.15
CA THR A 107 11.48 -15.49 -13.44
C THR A 107 12.06 -14.09 -13.28
N ASN A 108 12.34 -13.42 -14.41
CA ASN A 108 12.67 -12.01 -14.49
C ASN A 108 11.66 -11.25 -15.37
N ILE A 109 10.40 -11.71 -15.37
CA ILE A 109 9.32 -11.16 -16.21
C ILE A 109 8.36 -10.35 -15.31
N ASN A 110 8.08 -9.10 -15.70
CA ASN A 110 7.11 -8.25 -14.99
C ASN A 110 5.74 -8.93 -14.93
N ARG A 111 4.99 -8.66 -13.84
CA ARG A 111 3.62 -9.14 -13.68
C ARG A 111 2.67 -7.95 -13.58
N LEU A 112 1.69 -7.93 -14.47
CA LEU A 112 0.70 -6.84 -14.54
C LEU A 112 -0.47 -7.05 -13.56
N ILE A 113 -0.54 -8.21 -12.91
CA ILE A 113 -1.53 -8.59 -11.90
C ILE A 113 -0.84 -9.27 -10.72
N PRO A 114 -1.41 -9.21 -9.51
CA PRO A 114 -0.90 -9.96 -8.36
C PRO A 114 -0.81 -11.46 -8.65
N ILE A 115 0.35 -12.07 -8.37
CA ILE A 115 0.58 -13.52 -8.47
C ILE A 115 1.05 -14.07 -7.12
N GLN A 116 0.65 -15.29 -6.77
CA GLN A 116 1.10 -15.95 -5.55
C GLN A 116 2.54 -16.43 -5.69
N ILE A 117 3.36 -16.23 -4.64
CA ILE A 117 4.76 -16.62 -4.59
C ILE A 117 4.92 -17.88 -3.75
N GLY A 118 5.27 -18.97 -4.43
CA GLY A 118 5.40 -20.28 -3.80
C GLY A 118 4.10 -20.78 -3.16
N ASN A 119 4.22 -21.80 -2.31
CA ASN A 119 3.08 -22.45 -1.64
C ASN A 119 3.06 -22.25 -0.12
N SER A 120 4.01 -21.49 0.43
CA SER A 120 4.07 -21.22 1.86
C SER A 120 2.92 -20.30 2.29
N SER A 121 2.34 -20.59 3.44
CA SER A 121 1.21 -19.86 4.04
C SER A 121 1.51 -19.36 5.45
N ASN A 122 2.79 -19.06 5.72
CA ASN A 122 3.26 -18.64 7.03
C ASN A 122 4.04 -17.31 7.02
N TRP A 123 3.85 -16.50 5.98
CA TRP A 123 4.47 -15.19 5.91
C TRP A 123 3.82 -14.21 6.89
N SER A 124 4.63 -13.44 7.61
CA SER A 124 4.16 -12.55 8.67
C SER A 124 4.53 -11.08 8.48
N THR A 125 5.68 -10.79 7.88
CA THR A 125 6.16 -9.41 7.66
C THR A 125 6.82 -9.34 6.30
N ILE A 126 6.60 -8.24 5.59
CA ILE A 126 7.16 -7.96 4.26
C ILE A 126 7.64 -6.52 4.19
N ILE A 127 8.71 -6.29 3.45
CA ILE A 127 9.15 -4.97 2.99
C ILE A 127 9.70 -5.10 1.57
N ALA A 128 9.51 -4.09 0.77
CA ALA A 128 10.12 -3.94 -0.53
C ALA A 128 11.05 -2.72 -0.49
N GLY A 129 12.31 -2.90 -0.87
CA GLY A 129 13.22 -1.82 -1.20
C GLY A 129 13.06 -1.44 -2.67
N ASP A 130 13.96 -0.65 -3.24
CA ASP A 130 13.83 -0.21 -4.63
C ASP A 130 13.73 -1.40 -5.59
N HIS A 131 14.63 -2.37 -5.44
CA HIS A 131 14.73 -3.51 -6.35
C HIS A 131 14.97 -4.85 -5.67
N HIS A 132 14.80 -4.95 -4.35
CA HIS A 132 14.89 -6.20 -3.62
C HIS A 132 13.74 -6.31 -2.63
N SER A 133 13.51 -7.51 -2.15
CA SER A 133 12.39 -7.85 -1.29
C SER A 133 12.87 -8.62 -0.08
N LEU A 134 12.34 -8.31 1.09
CA LEU A 134 12.57 -9.03 2.32
C LEU A 134 11.24 -9.50 2.93
N ALA A 135 11.26 -10.65 3.58
CA ALA A 135 10.13 -11.14 4.35
C ALA A 135 10.57 -11.89 5.61
N ILE A 136 9.73 -11.87 6.63
CA ILE A 136 9.87 -12.71 7.82
C ILE A 136 8.65 -13.63 7.86
N ASN A 137 8.88 -14.92 8.12
CA ASN A 137 7.80 -15.86 8.33
C ASN A 137 7.37 -15.91 9.82
N SER A 138 6.31 -16.64 10.14
CA SER A 138 5.78 -16.76 11.52
C SER A 138 6.74 -17.44 12.50
N ASN A 139 7.79 -18.12 11.99
CA ASN A 139 8.84 -18.72 12.79
C ASN A 139 9.99 -17.73 13.09
N GLY A 140 9.87 -16.45 12.66
CA GLY A 140 10.91 -15.45 12.85
C GLY A 140 12.13 -15.59 11.93
N GLN A 141 12.03 -16.38 10.86
CA GLN A 141 13.10 -16.58 9.87
C GLN A 141 13.04 -15.48 8.82
N LEU A 142 14.21 -14.93 8.44
CA LEU A 142 14.36 -13.89 7.43
C LEU A 142 14.61 -14.50 6.06
N TRP A 143 13.97 -13.92 5.03
CA TRP A 143 14.07 -14.29 3.62
C TRP A 143 14.32 -13.07 2.77
N ALA A 144 15.10 -13.21 1.68
CA ALA A 144 15.45 -12.13 0.75
C ALA A 144 15.47 -12.61 -0.70
N TRP A 145 15.18 -11.72 -1.65
CA TRP A 145 15.28 -11.97 -3.09
C TRP A 145 15.29 -10.65 -3.88
N GLY A 146 15.60 -10.71 -5.18
CA GLY A 146 15.74 -9.55 -6.04
C GLY A 146 17.19 -9.19 -6.31
N ARG A 147 17.46 -7.89 -6.47
CA ARG A 147 18.79 -7.32 -6.73
C ARG A 147 19.75 -7.58 -5.57
N ASN A 148 21.03 -7.90 -5.93
CA ASN A 148 22.07 -8.22 -4.95
C ASN A 148 23.45 -7.66 -5.26
N ASN A 149 23.57 -6.66 -6.13
CA ASN A 149 24.88 -6.17 -6.60
C ASN A 149 25.80 -5.65 -5.48
N SER A 150 25.23 -5.25 -4.34
CA SER A 150 25.95 -4.78 -3.15
C SER A 150 25.82 -5.73 -1.95
N GLY A 151 25.26 -6.94 -2.14
CA GLY A 151 25.06 -7.89 -1.05
C GLY A 151 23.78 -7.63 -0.22
N GLN A 152 22.82 -6.82 -0.72
CA GLN A 152 21.59 -6.47 0.01
C GLN A 152 20.68 -7.66 0.32
N LEU A 153 20.91 -8.83 -0.26
CA LEU A 153 20.22 -10.07 0.12
C LEU A 153 20.83 -10.75 1.37
N GLY A 154 22.04 -10.35 1.79
CA GLY A 154 22.66 -10.89 3.01
C GLY A 154 23.08 -12.36 2.95
N ASN A 155 23.31 -12.90 1.76
CA ASN A 155 23.62 -14.32 1.53
C ASN A 155 25.10 -14.61 1.29
N GLY A 156 25.99 -13.62 1.49
CA GLY A 156 27.45 -13.76 1.35
C GLY A 156 27.96 -13.64 -0.08
N ASN A 157 27.12 -13.26 -1.06
CA ASN A 157 27.53 -13.04 -2.43
C ASN A 157 26.82 -11.81 -3.03
N THR A 158 27.05 -11.53 -4.33
CA THR A 158 26.47 -10.39 -5.06
C THR A 158 25.60 -10.84 -6.27
N ILE A 159 25.10 -12.07 -6.24
CA ILE A 159 24.27 -12.64 -7.30
C ILE A 159 22.80 -12.37 -6.99
N ASN A 160 22.07 -11.82 -7.95
CA ASN A 160 20.63 -11.60 -7.84
C ASN A 160 19.88 -12.92 -7.62
N GLY A 161 18.81 -12.88 -6.82
CA GLY A 161 17.93 -14.03 -6.55
C GLY A 161 16.53 -13.80 -7.07
N ASN A 162 15.97 -14.71 -7.86
CA ASN A 162 14.61 -14.61 -8.39
C ASN A 162 13.60 -15.53 -7.68
N ILE A 163 14.00 -16.14 -6.56
CA ILE A 163 13.15 -16.87 -5.62
C ILE A 163 13.52 -16.46 -4.19
N PRO A 164 12.59 -16.51 -3.23
CA PRO A 164 12.90 -16.28 -1.83
C PRO A 164 14.00 -17.22 -1.33
N TYR A 165 15.04 -16.65 -0.73
CA TYR A 165 16.18 -17.34 -0.12
C TYR A 165 16.24 -17.01 1.38
N GLN A 166 16.41 -18.02 2.24
CA GLN A 166 16.54 -17.81 3.68
C GLN A 166 17.90 -17.22 4.05
N VAL A 167 17.91 -16.11 4.79
CA VAL A 167 19.10 -15.40 5.24
C VAL A 167 19.56 -15.96 6.58
N GLY A 168 20.64 -16.74 6.55
CA GLY A 168 21.16 -17.41 7.77
C GLY A 168 20.17 -18.40 8.37
N ASN A 169 20.40 -18.75 9.65
CA ASN A 169 19.60 -19.74 10.39
C ASN A 169 18.86 -19.13 11.60
N ASP A 170 18.97 -17.83 11.81
CA ASP A 170 18.33 -17.17 12.95
C ASP A 170 16.80 -17.18 12.78
N SER A 171 16.10 -17.32 13.90
CA SER A 171 14.64 -17.40 13.96
C SER A 171 14.02 -16.39 14.94
N ASN A 172 14.71 -15.27 15.15
CA ASN A 172 14.29 -14.21 16.06
C ASN A 172 14.24 -12.82 15.41
N TRP A 173 14.14 -12.79 14.09
CA TRP A 173 13.92 -11.55 13.36
C TRP A 173 12.48 -11.04 13.59
N GLN A 174 12.33 -9.72 13.84
CA GLN A 174 11.06 -9.11 14.21
C GLN A 174 10.61 -8.02 13.25
N SER A 175 11.54 -7.17 12.79
CA SER A 175 11.26 -6.03 11.92
C SER A 175 12.34 -5.93 10.85
N ILE A 176 11.98 -5.40 9.68
CA ILE A 176 12.82 -5.24 8.50
C ILE A 176 12.61 -3.87 7.87
N GLY A 177 13.67 -3.30 7.32
CA GLY A 177 13.68 -2.10 6.48
C GLY A 177 14.56 -2.35 5.25
N ALA A 178 14.26 -1.71 4.14
CA ALA A 178 14.98 -1.89 2.88
C ALA A 178 15.04 -0.55 2.14
N GLY A 179 16.25 -0.13 1.76
CA GLY A 179 16.52 1.04 0.93
C GLY A 179 16.92 0.65 -0.49
N TYR A 180 17.64 1.51 -1.21
CA TYR A 180 18.07 1.29 -2.59
C TYR A 180 18.91 0.01 -2.77
N ALA A 181 19.90 -0.18 -1.93
CA ALA A 181 20.82 -1.31 -2.02
C ALA A 181 21.32 -1.77 -0.64
N HIS A 182 20.61 -1.45 0.44
CA HIS A 182 20.92 -1.94 1.77
C HIS A 182 19.65 -2.44 2.47
N SER A 183 19.87 -3.23 3.48
CA SER A 183 18.82 -3.82 4.31
C SER A 183 19.16 -3.65 5.78
N ILE A 184 18.16 -3.39 6.59
CA ILE A 184 18.26 -3.31 8.04
C ILE A 184 17.22 -4.20 8.70
N ALA A 185 17.50 -4.71 9.88
CA ALA A 185 16.55 -5.54 10.61
C ALA A 185 16.71 -5.42 12.12
N LEU A 186 15.63 -5.65 12.85
CA LEU A 186 15.64 -5.82 14.30
C LEU A 186 15.40 -7.28 14.66
N LYS A 187 16.14 -7.76 15.66
CA LYS A 187 15.83 -9.01 16.34
C LYS A 187 14.92 -8.74 17.56
N SER A 188 14.23 -9.76 18.03
CA SER A 188 13.29 -9.69 19.16
C SER A 188 13.94 -9.28 20.49
N ASN A 189 15.29 -9.35 20.57
CA ASN A 189 16.06 -8.84 21.70
C ASN A 189 16.44 -7.35 21.58
N GLY A 190 15.86 -6.63 20.61
CA GLY A 190 16.08 -5.19 20.40
C GLY A 190 17.42 -4.83 19.73
N THR A 191 18.21 -5.80 19.23
CA THR A 191 19.46 -5.51 18.52
C THR A 191 19.21 -5.13 17.06
N LEU A 192 19.97 -4.14 16.55
CA LEU A 192 19.93 -3.66 15.18
C LEU A 192 20.99 -4.38 14.33
N TRP A 193 20.62 -4.77 13.12
CA TRP A 193 21.45 -5.44 12.13
C TRP A 193 21.31 -4.75 10.77
N ALA A 194 22.41 -4.72 9.98
CA ALA A 194 22.42 -4.10 8.65
C ALA A 194 23.34 -4.86 7.70
N TRP A 195 23.09 -4.78 6.40
CA TRP A 195 23.90 -5.37 5.33
C TRP A 195 23.58 -4.72 3.97
N GLY A 196 24.39 -5.01 2.96
CA GLY A 196 24.32 -4.40 1.64
C GLY A 196 25.29 -3.23 1.48
N SER A 197 24.92 -2.26 0.67
CA SER A 197 25.70 -1.07 0.33
C SER A 197 25.93 -0.17 1.54
N ASN A 198 27.15 0.42 1.62
CA ASN A 198 27.55 1.28 2.74
C ASN A 198 28.37 2.52 2.33
N PHE A 199 28.45 2.86 1.05
CA PHE A 199 29.30 3.97 0.60
C PHE A 199 28.93 5.32 1.26
N ALA A 200 27.69 5.49 1.67
CA ALA A 200 27.17 6.68 2.38
C ALA A 200 27.09 6.49 3.91
N GLY A 201 27.52 5.33 4.46
CA GLY A 201 27.41 5.02 5.88
C GLY A 201 26.03 4.49 6.29
N GLN A 202 25.18 4.09 5.33
CA GLN A 202 23.79 3.67 5.57
C GLN A 202 23.63 2.39 6.40
N LEU A 203 24.72 1.63 6.61
CA LEU A 203 24.72 0.52 7.57
C LEU A 203 24.89 0.98 9.01
N GLY A 204 25.54 2.14 9.24
CA GLY A 204 25.75 2.68 10.59
C GLY A 204 26.84 2.00 11.42
N ASN A 205 27.76 1.27 10.78
CA ASN A 205 28.82 0.47 11.44
C ASN A 205 30.16 1.22 11.67
N GLY A 206 30.20 2.54 11.39
CA GLY A 206 31.36 3.41 11.59
C GLY A 206 32.31 3.49 10.40
N ASN A 207 31.98 2.89 9.26
CA ASN A 207 32.78 2.95 8.03
C ASN A 207 31.92 3.04 6.78
N SER A 208 32.50 2.95 5.58
CA SER A 208 31.82 3.02 4.27
C SER A 208 31.98 1.71 3.46
N THR A 209 32.29 0.60 4.12
CA THR A 209 32.47 -0.69 3.45
C THR A 209 31.18 -1.49 3.43
N ASP A 210 30.79 -2.00 2.26
CA ASP A 210 29.63 -2.88 2.08
C ASP A 210 29.75 -4.15 2.92
N SER A 211 28.60 -4.71 3.33
CA SER A 211 28.56 -6.01 4.01
C SER A 211 27.65 -6.98 3.25
N LEU A 212 28.24 -8.12 2.86
CA LEU A 212 27.49 -9.18 2.15
C LEU A 212 26.66 -10.08 3.07
N LEU A 213 26.84 -9.94 4.38
CA LEU A 213 26.13 -10.69 5.42
C LEU A 213 25.58 -9.72 6.48
N PRO A 214 24.48 -10.06 7.17
CA PRO A 214 23.99 -9.27 8.28
C PRO A 214 25.06 -9.08 9.38
N ILE A 215 25.34 -7.82 9.74
CA ILE A 215 26.24 -7.45 10.83
C ILE A 215 25.47 -6.69 11.91
N GLN A 216 25.77 -6.92 13.16
CA GLN A 216 25.15 -6.19 14.27
C GLN A 216 25.71 -4.75 14.34
N ILE A 217 24.83 -3.77 14.50
CA ILE A 217 25.18 -2.35 14.58
C ILE A 217 25.21 -1.90 16.04
N GLY A 218 26.42 -1.64 16.51
CA GLY A 218 26.65 -1.27 17.90
C GLY A 218 26.27 -2.35 18.91
N LEU A 219 26.18 -1.96 20.18
CA LEU A 219 25.86 -2.86 21.31
C LEU A 219 24.46 -2.60 21.92
N SER A 220 23.76 -1.60 21.42
CA SER A 220 22.40 -1.27 21.91
C SER A 220 21.41 -2.39 21.62
N SER A 221 20.54 -2.67 22.59
CA SER A 221 19.47 -3.65 22.51
C SER A 221 18.10 -3.04 22.83
N ASP A 222 17.97 -1.74 22.58
CA ASP A 222 16.79 -0.93 22.87
C ASP A 222 16.14 -0.32 21.61
N TRP A 223 16.50 -0.82 20.43
CA TRP A 223 15.88 -0.41 19.19
C TRP A 223 14.46 -0.98 19.08
N GLN A 224 13.48 -0.13 18.71
CA GLN A 224 12.06 -0.48 18.68
C GLN A 224 11.45 -0.43 17.28
N SER A 225 11.81 0.58 16.48
CA SER A 225 11.30 0.79 15.14
C SER A 225 12.43 1.21 14.21
N ILE A 226 12.36 0.77 12.96
CA ILE A 226 13.32 1.09 11.91
C ILE A 226 12.60 1.37 10.62
N ASP A 227 13.22 2.20 9.79
CA ASP A 227 12.84 2.41 8.40
C ASP A 227 14.09 2.75 7.58
N ALA A 228 14.12 2.39 6.31
CA ALA A 228 15.23 2.66 5.40
C ALA A 228 14.70 2.98 4.01
N GLU A 229 15.34 3.94 3.37
CA GLU A 229 15.04 4.34 2.00
C GLU A 229 16.33 4.85 1.36
N ASP A 230 16.46 4.76 0.04
CA ASP A 230 17.59 5.21 -0.74
C ASP A 230 18.95 4.88 -0.06
N TYR A 231 19.67 5.89 0.48
CA TYR A 231 20.99 5.75 1.09
C TYR A 231 21.03 6.12 2.57
N HIS A 232 19.91 6.06 3.27
CA HIS A 232 19.85 6.39 4.71
C HIS A 232 18.93 5.47 5.48
N SER A 233 19.07 5.50 6.77
CA SER A 233 18.31 4.69 7.71
C SER A 233 17.86 5.53 8.90
N LEU A 234 16.69 5.26 9.40
CA LEU A 234 16.07 5.87 10.57
C LEU A 234 15.69 4.82 11.61
N ALA A 235 15.74 5.18 12.87
CA ALA A 235 15.28 4.32 13.96
C ALA A 235 14.69 5.11 15.14
N ILE A 236 13.81 4.46 15.88
CA ILE A 236 13.33 4.91 17.20
C ILE A 236 13.76 3.88 18.24
N LYS A 237 14.30 4.37 19.37
CA LYS A 237 14.58 3.54 20.53
C LYS A 237 13.36 3.42 21.46
N SER A 238 13.37 2.43 22.35
CA SER A 238 12.30 2.16 23.30
C SER A 238 12.02 3.31 24.28
N ASN A 239 13.00 4.20 24.45
CA ASN A 239 12.84 5.44 25.22
C ASN A 239 12.21 6.58 24.40
N GLY A 240 11.75 6.33 23.17
CA GLY A 240 11.12 7.30 22.29
C GLY A 240 12.05 8.26 21.57
N THR A 241 13.39 8.11 21.65
CA THR A 241 14.34 8.97 20.92
C THR A 241 14.49 8.57 19.47
N LEU A 242 14.68 9.56 18.58
CA LEU A 242 14.81 9.41 17.12
C LEU A 242 16.27 9.44 16.71
N TRP A 243 16.67 8.56 15.78
CA TRP A 243 18.03 8.37 15.30
C TRP A 243 18.07 8.23 13.78
N ALA A 244 19.17 8.75 13.15
CA ALA A 244 19.43 8.63 11.72
C ALA A 244 20.90 8.32 11.44
N TRP A 245 21.17 7.71 10.28
CA TRP A 245 22.50 7.50 9.74
C TRP A 245 22.43 7.26 8.22
N GLY A 246 23.59 7.32 7.56
CA GLY A 246 23.68 7.28 6.11
C GLY A 246 23.82 8.67 5.51
N TRP A 247 23.26 8.86 4.34
CA TRP A 247 23.33 10.12 3.59
C TRP A 247 22.53 11.24 4.28
N ASN A 248 23.18 12.41 4.46
CA ASN A 248 22.66 13.54 5.22
C ASN A 248 22.73 14.88 4.45
N ASN A 249 22.98 14.86 3.15
CA ASN A 249 23.14 16.08 2.34
C ASN A 249 21.79 16.46 1.67
N PRO A 250 21.34 17.72 1.74
CA PRO A 250 21.90 18.87 2.47
C PRO A 250 21.34 19.00 3.91
N ALA A 251 21.90 18.31 4.86
CA ALA A 251 21.51 18.35 6.27
C ALA A 251 20.05 17.92 6.56
N PHE A 252 19.59 16.83 5.92
CA PHE A 252 18.23 16.33 6.09
C PHE A 252 17.91 15.88 7.52
N PHE A 253 18.85 15.26 8.21
CA PHE A 253 18.59 14.64 9.51
C PHE A 253 19.27 15.36 10.64
N VAL A 254 20.52 15.83 10.43
CA VAL A 254 21.32 16.52 11.44
C VAL A 254 22.05 17.69 10.79
N ASN A 255 21.77 18.91 11.25
CA ASN A 255 22.47 20.11 10.75
C ASN A 255 23.83 20.26 11.46
N ASN A 256 24.79 19.40 11.10
CA ASN A 256 26.13 19.40 11.66
C ASN A 256 27.25 19.66 10.62
N GLY A 257 26.85 19.99 9.37
CA GLY A 257 27.76 20.31 8.27
C GLY A 257 28.47 19.10 7.65
N VAL A 258 27.99 17.86 7.93
CA VAL A 258 28.51 16.64 7.30
C VAL A 258 27.47 16.02 6.37
N ASP A 259 27.93 15.49 5.23
CA ASP A 259 27.07 14.88 4.22
C ASP A 259 26.72 13.41 4.53
N TYR A 260 27.49 12.77 5.41
CA TYR A 260 27.34 11.34 5.74
C TYR A 260 27.44 11.10 7.23
N LEU A 261 26.52 10.32 7.77
CA LEU A 261 26.54 9.86 9.17
C LEU A 261 26.87 8.37 9.18
N TYR A 262 28.08 8.02 9.55
CA TYR A 262 28.56 6.63 9.54
C TYR A 262 28.13 5.80 10.75
N ILE A 263 27.55 6.44 11.76
CA ILE A 263 26.99 5.78 12.96
C ILE A 263 25.60 6.35 13.25
N PRO A 264 24.71 5.59 13.88
CA PRO A 264 23.43 6.12 14.37
C PRO A 264 23.66 7.38 15.21
N THR A 265 23.04 8.49 14.79
CA THR A 265 23.15 9.82 15.39
C THR A 265 21.75 10.28 15.81
N GLN A 266 21.60 10.75 17.05
CA GLN A 266 20.31 11.18 17.57
C GLN A 266 19.85 12.48 16.90
N ILE A 267 18.57 12.55 16.53
CA ILE A 267 17.90 13.74 16.00
C ILE A 267 17.14 14.44 17.13
N GLY A 268 17.57 15.65 17.46
CA GLY A 268 16.94 16.44 18.52
C GLY A 268 17.02 15.81 19.92
N THR A 269 16.18 16.27 20.83
CA THR A 269 16.15 15.82 22.23
C THR A 269 14.80 15.23 22.63
N ASP A 270 13.81 15.24 21.71
CA ASP A 270 12.48 14.69 21.96
C ASP A 270 12.55 13.18 22.18
N ASN A 271 11.68 12.68 23.05
CA ASN A 271 11.64 11.28 23.46
C ASN A 271 10.21 10.70 23.43
N ASP A 272 9.37 11.27 22.58
CA ASP A 272 7.96 10.90 22.41
C ASP A 272 7.63 10.44 20.98
N TRP A 273 8.63 10.08 20.19
CA TRP A 273 8.44 9.53 18.86
C TRP A 273 7.85 8.12 18.90
N LYS A 274 6.78 7.89 18.10
CA LYS A 274 5.99 6.67 18.07
C LYS A 274 6.26 5.82 16.83
N SER A 275 6.33 6.46 15.66
CA SER A 275 6.58 5.81 14.37
C SER A 275 7.24 6.76 13.39
N ILE A 276 8.01 6.20 12.46
CA ILE A 276 8.72 6.93 11.43
C ILE A 276 8.53 6.27 10.08
N LYS A 277 8.58 7.09 9.03
CA LYS A 277 8.72 6.67 7.63
C LYS A 277 9.63 7.64 6.91
N THR A 278 10.39 7.11 5.96
CA THR A 278 11.29 7.91 5.14
C THR A 278 10.99 7.71 3.66
N GLY A 279 11.06 8.81 2.89
CA GLY A 279 11.15 8.80 1.44
C GLY A 279 12.59 9.10 1.03
N GLN A 280 12.83 9.33 -0.26
CA GLN A 280 14.18 9.52 -0.79
C GLN A 280 14.93 10.69 -0.12
N TYR A 281 14.26 11.82 0.11
CA TYR A 281 14.88 13.05 0.62
C TYR A 281 14.10 13.72 1.76
N HIS A 282 13.15 13.03 2.36
CA HIS A 282 12.35 13.55 3.46
C HIS A 282 11.95 12.44 4.41
N ALA A 283 11.51 12.83 5.57
CA ALA A 283 10.96 11.90 6.54
C ALA A 283 9.69 12.45 7.19
N ILE A 284 8.83 11.55 7.63
CA ILE A 284 7.65 11.85 8.42
C ILE A 284 7.61 10.99 9.67
N ALA A 285 7.04 11.51 10.74
CA ALA A 285 6.92 10.79 11.99
C ALA A 285 5.61 11.12 12.71
N LEU A 286 5.18 10.17 13.54
CA LEU A 286 4.13 10.40 14.53
C LEU A 286 4.74 10.44 15.92
N LYS A 287 4.24 11.35 16.77
CA LYS A 287 4.50 11.35 18.19
C LYS A 287 3.42 10.58 18.96
N LEU A 288 3.66 10.26 20.22
CA LEU A 288 2.73 9.53 21.09
C LEU A 288 1.37 10.22 21.24
N ASN A 289 1.33 11.55 21.09
CA ASN A 289 0.11 12.35 21.07
C ASN A 289 -0.61 12.36 19.72
N ASN A 290 -0.20 11.51 18.76
CA ASN A 290 -0.73 11.38 17.40
C ASN A 290 -0.63 12.65 16.53
N THR A 291 0.29 13.56 16.84
CA THR A 291 0.67 14.65 15.94
C THR A 291 1.60 14.17 14.84
N LEU A 292 1.48 14.79 13.65
CA LEU A 292 2.26 14.44 12.45
C LEU A 292 3.38 15.48 12.26
N TRP A 293 4.59 15.00 11.97
CA TRP A 293 5.80 15.79 11.81
C TRP A 293 6.51 15.41 10.52
N SER A 294 7.17 16.36 9.87
CA SER A 294 8.01 16.14 8.69
C SER A 294 9.24 17.01 8.68
N TRP A 295 10.26 16.57 7.95
CA TRP A 295 11.52 17.30 7.74
C TRP A 295 12.25 16.77 6.50
N GLY A 296 13.29 17.50 6.07
CA GLY A 296 14.08 17.20 4.90
C GLY A 296 13.73 18.07 3.70
N SER A 297 13.75 17.49 2.51
CA SER A 297 13.43 18.19 1.26
C SER A 297 11.94 18.48 1.12
N GLY A 298 11.60 19.71 0.72
CA GLY A 298 10.24 20.13 0.43
C GLY A 298 10.00 20.49 -1.04
N SER A 299 10.95 20.21 -1.95
CA SER A 299 10.95 20.73 -3.34
C SER A 299 9.66 20.45 -4.13
N TYR A 300 8.91 19.42 -3.77
CA TYR A 300 7.63 19.03 -4.40
C TYR A 300 6.43 19.22 -3.47
N GLY A 301 6.64 19.82 -2.26
CA GLY A 301 5.60 19.96 -1.26
C GLY A 301 5.37 18.72 -0.37
N GLN A 302 6.25 17.71 -0.42
CA GLN A 302 6.16 16.46 0.33
C GLN A 302 6.19 16.64 1.86
N LEU A 303 6.64 17.81 2.35
CA LEU A 303 6.61 18.15 3.77
C LEU A 303 5.23 18.63 4.25
N ALA A 304 4.32 18.95 3.34
CA ALA A 304 2.95 19.40 3.65
C ALA A 304 2.87 20.72 4.49
N HIS A 305 3.87 21.59 4.40
CA HIS A 305 3.92 22.87 5.12
C HIS A 305 3.37 24.06 4.31
N GLY A 306 2.72 23.80 3.16
CA GLY A 306 2.18 24.84 2.28
C GLY A 306 3.21 25.51 1.36
N THR A 307 4.45 25.04 1.38
CA THR A 307 5.58 25.60 0.62
C THR A 307 6.43 24.48 0.00
N ASN A 308 7.33 24.86 -0.92
CA ASN A 308 8.34 23.96 -1.49
C ASN A 308 9.72 24.15 -0.84
N THR A 309 9.77 24.59 0.41
CA THR A 309 11.01 24.81 1.15
C THR A 309 11.46 23.57 1.92
N HIS A 310 12.78 23.39 2.01
CA HIS A 310 13.37 22.39 2.89
C HIS A 310 13.15 22.80 4.36
N THR A 311 12.98 21.83 5.23
CA THR A 311 12.72 22.08 6.65
C THR A 311 13.60 21.17 7.51
N TYR A 312 14.27 21.76 8.48
CA TYR A 312 14.99 21.11 9.57
C TYR A 312 15.02 22.07 10.77
N PRO A 313 14.88 21.61 12.01
CA PRO A 313 14.63 20.23 12.50
C PRO A 313 13.22 19.71 12.17
N PRO A 314 12.86 18.48 12.60
CA PRO A 314 11.48 17.99 12.51
C PRO A 314 10.46 19.04 12.92
N THR A 315 9.48 19.31 12.06
CA THR A 315 8.49 20.38 12.23
C THR A 315 7.08 19.79 12.12
N GLN A 316 6.18 20.20 13.00
CA GLN A 316 4.81 19.69 13.03
C GLN A 316 4.01 20.14 11.81
N ILE A 317 3.34 19.19 11.16
CA ILE A 317 2.38 19.46 10.09
C ILE A 317 1.03 19.77 10.75
N ASN A 318 0.50 20.97 10.58
CA ASN A 318 -0.76 21.45 11.15
C ASN A 318 -0.91 21.16 12.65
N ASN A 319 -2.07 21.48 13.25
CA ASN A 319 -2.34 21.31 14.66
C ASN A 319 -3.27 20.12 14.96
N LEU A 320 -3.47 19.20 14.01
CA LEU A 320 -4.30 18.01 14.22
C LEU A 320 -3.51 16.94 14.99
N ALA A 321 -4.18 16.25 15.87
CA ALA A 321 -3.62 15.19 16.73
C ALA A 321 -4.46 13.90 16.64
N ASN A 322 -4.81 13.52 15.44
CA ASN A 322 -5.63 12.34 15.17
C ASN A 322 -5.04 11.42 14.09
N TRP A 323 -3.73 11.48 13.86
CA TRP A 323 -3.05 10.67 12.87
C TRP A 323 -2.76 9.26 13.40
N GLN A 324 -2.97 8.25 12.57
CA GLN A 324 -2.86 6.84 12.94
C GLN A 324 -1.75 6.10 12.18
N THR A 325 -1.70 6.26 10.86
CA THR A 325 -0.77 5.54 9.97
C THR A 325 -0.12 6.52 9.01
N ILE A 326 1.15 6.31 8.73
CA ILE A 326 1.96 7.13 7.82
C ILE A 326 2.75 6.24 6.87
N THR A 327 3.01 6.73 5.66
CA THR A 327 3.98 6.17 4.72
C THR A 327 4.53 7.26 3.82
N CYS A 328 5.75 7.06 3.29
CA CYS A 328 6.33 7.88 2.23
C CYS A 328 6.46 7.06 0.94
N GLY A 329 6.27 7.72 -0.20
CA GLY A 329 6.97 7.37 -1.41
C GLY A 329 8.21 8.25 -1.54
N ASP A 330 8.95 8.17 -2.63
CA ASP A 330 10.20 8.91 -2.81
C ASP A 330 10.04 10.41 -2.56
N LEU A 331 9.07 11.04 -3.18
CA LEU A 331 8.87 12.49 -3.15
C LEU A 331 7.44 12.88 -2.75
N PHE A 332 6.73 12.03 -2.05
CA PHE A 332 5.37 12.31 -1.58
C PHE A 332 5.08 11.61 -0.25
N THR A 333 4.11 12.12 0.45
CA THR A 333 3.72 11.72 1.80
C THR A 333 2.27 11.32 1.84
N LEU A 334 1.95 10.27 2.59
CA LEU A 334 0.59 9.83 2.87
C LEU A 334 0.40 9.63 4.37
N ALA A 335 -0.78 10.01 4.85
CA ALA A 335 -1.18 9.81 6.24
C ALA A 335 -2.65 9.43 6.33
N VAL A 336 -2.99 8.48 7.19
CA VAL A 336 -4.37 8.10 7.50
C VAL A 336 -4.68 8.56 8.93
N ASN A 337 -5.80 9.22 9.10
CA ASN A 337 -6.27 9.64 10.41
C ASN A 337 -7.11 8.54 11.10
N THR A 338 -7.49 8.76 12.34
CA THR A 338 -8.30 7.81 13.14
C THR A 338 -9.70 7.56 12.57
N ASP A 339 -10.19 8.44 11.70
CA ASP A 339 -11.47 8.27 11.00
C ASP A 339 -11.33 7.41 9.74
N GLY A 340 -10.10 6.97 9.41
CA GLY A 340 -9.79 6.20 8.21
C GLY A 340 -9.73 7.03 6.93
N ASN A 341 -9.65 8.35 7.03
CA ASN A 341 -9.45 9.22 5.87
C ASN A 341 -7.97 9.28 5.49
N LEU A 342 -7.69 9.14 4.20
CA LEU A 342 -6.35 9.27 3.63
C LEU A 342 -6.10 10.71 3.19
N TRP A 343 -4.91 11.21 3.51
CA TRP A 343 -4.41 12.53 3.14
C TRP A 343 -3.04 12.37 2.48
N THR A 344 -2.79 13.16 1.45
CA THR A 344 -1.58 13.07 0.62
C THR A 344 -1.01 14.44 0.30
N SER A 345 0.32 14.51 0.08
CA SER A 345 1.04 15.72 -0.28
C SER A 345 2.33 15.38 -1.03
N GLY A 346 2.85 16.26 -1.86
CA GLY A 346 4.10 16.08 -2.57
C GLY A 346 3.92 15.92 -4.08
N ASN A 347 4.87 15.23 -4.71
CA ASN A 347 4.90 14.99 -6.15
C ASN A 347 3.70 14.18 -6.63
N ASN A 348 3.13 14.60 -7.78
CA ASN A 348 1.92 13.98 -8.33
C ASN A 348 1.97 13.77 -9.86
N ILE A 349 3.14 13.82 -10.46
CA ILE A 349 3.30 13.75 -11.92
C ILE A 349 2.67 12.51 -12.56
N SER A 350 2.59 11.42 -11.82
CA SER A 350 1.99 10.15 -12.25
C SER A 350 0.60 9.89 -11.65
N GLY A 351 0.04 10.84 -10.88
CA GLY A 351 -1.23 10.67 -10.17
C GLY A 351 -1.11 9.90 -8.84
N GLN A 352 0.10 9.77 -8.28
CA GLN A 352 0.40 8.98 -7.08
C GLN A 352 -0.27 9.49 -5.80
N LEU A 353 -0.77 10.73 -5.79
CA LEU A 353 -1.56 11.27 -4.69
C LEU A 353 -3.01 10.76 -4.69
N GLY A 354 -3.54 10.28 -5.83
CA GLY A 354 -4.87 9.68 -5.92
C GLY A 354 -6.03 10.67 -5.84
N ASP A 355 -5.80 11.95 -6.05
CA ASP A 355 -6.78 13.04 -5.97
C ASP A 355 -7.50 13.35 -7.29
N GLY A 356 -7.26 12.55 -8.35
CA GLY A 356 -7.79 12.73 -9.69
C GLY A 356 -6.99 13.70 -10.56
N THR A 357 -5.89 14.26 -10.04
CA THR A 357 -5.02 15.19 -10.76
C THR A 357 -3.62 14.61 -10.96
N THR A 358 -2.77 15.33 -11.68
CA THR A 358 -1.32 15.09 -11.80
C THR A 358 -0.51 16.32 -11.37
N THR A 359 -1.08 17.14 -10.49
CA THR A 359 -0.46 18.37 -9.99
C THR A 359 0.01 18.16 -8.57
N ASP A 360 1.26 18.53 -8.28
CA ASP A 360 1.87 18.46 -6.96
C ASP A 360 1.07 19.24 -5.91
N LYS A 361 1.10 18.79 -4.66
CA LYS A 361 0.41 19.42 -3.55
C LYS A 361 1.39 19.79 -2.43
N THR A 362 1.33 21.04 -2.00
CA THR A 362 2.15 21.57 -0.90
C THR A 362 1.49 21.43 0.48
N ASN A 363 0.22 21.09 0.50
CA ASN A 363 -0.57 20.81 1.71
C ASN A 363 -1.18 19.42 1.65
N LEU A 364 -1.49 18.84 2.80
CA LEU A 364 -2.27 17.60 2.87
C LEU A 364 -3.62 17.79 2.16
N THR A 365 -3.88 16.96 1.17
CA THR A 365 -5.11 16.90 0.38
C THR A 365 -5.79 15.57 0.64
N GLN A 366 -7.07 15.59 0.96
CA GLN A 366 -7.82 14.38 1.26
C GLN A 366 -8.10 13.58 -0.03
N VAL A 367 -7.83 12.28 0.03
CA VAL A 367 -8.24 11.31 -1.00
C VAL A 367 -9.58 10.73 -0.61
N ASN A 368 -10.60 10.95 -1.44
CA ASN A 368 -11.93 10.47 -1.14
C ASN A 368 -11.97 8.94 -1.08
N CYS A 369 -12.56 8.44 -0.01
CA CYS A 369 -12.79 7.00 0.19
C CYS A 369 -13.83 6.43 -0.77
N THR A 370 -14.79 7.22 -1.12
CA THR A 370 -15.74 6.80 -2.14
C THR A 370 -14.92 6.49 -3.39
N SER A 371 -14.95 5.22 -3.84
CA SER A 371 -14.78 5.00 -5.26
C SER A 371 -15.54 6.16 -5.91
N LEU A 372 -14.86 7.00 -6.69
CA LEU A 372 -15.54 7.85 -7.64
C LEU A 372 -16.23 6.89 -8.63
N GLY A 373 -17.29 6.24 -8.15
CA GLY A 373 -18.42 6.01 -8.97
C GLY A 373 -18.77 7.41 -9.48
N LEU A 374 -18.52 7.62 -10.77
CA LEU A 374 -19.24 8.59 -11.56
C LEU A 374 -20.51 8.98 -10.81
N ASN A 375 -20.65 10.28 -10.49
CA ASN A 375 -21.80 10.94 -9.86
C ASN A 375 -22.82 9.94 -9.33
N ASN A 376 -23.15 9.94 -8.06
CA ASN A 376 -24.16 9.08 -7.44
C ASN A 376 -25.44 8.92 -8.31
N VAL A 377 -25.29 8.35 -9.48
CA VAL A 377 -26.31 7.48 -10.03
C VAL A 377 -26.06 6.19 -9.24
N GLN A 378 -26.84 5.96 -8.18
CA GLN A 378 -27.01 4.63 -7.64
C GLN A 378 -27.21 3.70 -8.83
N TYR A 379 -26.14 3.08 -9.32
CA TYR A 379 -26.26 1.84 -10.04
C TYR A 379 -26.70 0.83 -8.98
N LYS A 380 -27.97 0.89 -8.60
CA LYS A 380 -28.64 -0.28 -8.05
C LYS A 380 -28.19 -1.40 -8.95
N SER A 381 -27.55 -2.41 -8.39
CA SER A 381 -27.01 -3.55 -9.13
C SER A 381 -28.05 -3.99 -10.17
N ILE A 382 -27.69 -3.93 -11.46
CA ILE A 382 -28.58 -4.46 -12.49
C ILE A 382 -28.68 -5.95 -12.21
N SER A 383 -29.86 -6.40 -11.89
CA SER A 383 -30.13 -7.82 -11.67
C SER A 383 -31.24 -8.30 -12.59
N VAL A 384 -31.21 -9.57 -12.92
CA VAL A 384 -32.28 -10.22 -13.70
C VAL A 384 -33.02 -11.20 -12.81
N PHE A 385 -34.33 -11.17 -12.91
CA PHE A 385 -35.22 -12.05 -12.14
C PHE A 385 -36.51 -12.39 -12.91
N PRO A 386 -37.08 -13.56 -12.67
CA PRO A 386 -36.50 -14.66 -11.92
C PRO A 386 -35.26 -15.23 -12.60
N ASN A 387 -34.40 -15.90 -11.85
CA ASN A 387 -33.24 -16.64 -12.37
C ASN A 387 -33.02 -17.83 -11.44
N PRO A 388 -33.35 -19.06 -11.85
CA PRO A 388 -33.80 -19.50 -13.19
C PRO A 388 -35.16 -18.94 -13.64
N THR A 389 -35.42 -19.03 -14.96
CA THR A 389 -36.63 -18.51 -15.57
C THR A 389 -37.19 -19.47 -16.63
N ASN A 390 -38.53 -19.45 -16.83
CA ASN A 390 -39.21 -20.19 -17.89
C ASN A 390 -39.68 -19.28 -19.02
N ASP A 391 -40.21 -18.09 -18.71
CA ASP A 391 -40.91 -17.30 -19.70
C ASP A 391 -40.26 -15.93 -19.94
N TYR A 392 -39.99 -15.20 -18.88
CA TYR A 392 -39.49 -13.82 -18.94
C TYR A 392 -38.38 -13.59 -17.95
N ILE A 393 -37.43 -12.74 -18.34
CA ILE A 393 -36.52 -12.07 -17.43
C ILE A 393 -36.90 -10.60 -17.31
N ASN A 394 -36.97 -10.12 -16.07
CA ASN A 394 -37.09 -8.70 -15.78
C ASN A 394 -35.70 -8.17 -15.41
N ILE A 395 -35.40 -6.95 -15.85
CA ILE A 395 -34.12 -6.28 -15.56
C ILE A 395 -34.42 -5.17 -14.55
N SER A 396 -33.89 -5.32 -13.32
CA SER A 396 -34.04 -4.29 -12.30
C SER A 396 -33.15 -3.09 -12.63
N ASN A 397 -33.61 -1.89 -12.28
CA ASN A 397 -32.83 -0.65 -12.38
C ASN A 397 -32.28 -0.31 -13.77
N GLY A 398 -32.95 -0.79 -14.85
CA GLY A 398 -32.58 -0.54 -16.23
C GLY A 398 -32.89 0.89 -16.72
N ILE A 399 -32.53 1.92 -15.95
CA ILE A 399 -32.67 3.31 -16.41
C ILE A 399 -31.60 3.55 -17.48
N ASN A 400 -32.06 3.98 -18.68
CA ASN A 400 -31.23 4.29 -19.85
C ASN A 400 -30.51 3.08 -20.50
N ILE A 401 -31.11 1.89 -20.47
CA ILE A 401 -30.60 0.78 -21.30
C ILE A 401 -30.78 1.18 -22.77
N GLU A 402 -29.70 1.12 -23.54
CA GLU A 402 -29.70 1.45 -24.98
C GLU A 402 -29.91 0.21 -25.85
N LYS A 403 -29.37 -0.93 -25.38
CA LYS A 403 -29.39 -2.17 -26.15
C LYS A 403 -29.25 -3.39 -25.26
N ILE A 404 -29.90 -4.48 -25.63
CA ILE A 404 -29.78 -5.79 -25.01
C ILE A 404 -29.39 -6.81 -26.07
N ILE A 405 -28.36 -7.62 -25.80
CA ILE A 405 -27.99 -8.79 -26.61
C ILE A 405 -27.92 -10.01 -25.70
N ILE A 406 -28.56 -11.10 -26.06
CA ILE A 406 -28.46 -12.38 -25.37
C ILE A 406 -27.66 -13.34 -26.22
N THR A 407 -26.65 -13.98 -25.64
CA THR A 407 -25.85 -15.02 -26.27
C THR A 407 -25.96 -16.33 -25.51
N ASN A 408 -25.87 -17.44 -26.21
CA ASN A 408 -25.66 -18.75 -25.58
C ASN A 408 -24.20 -18.92 -25.14
N VAL A 409 -23.88 -20.03 -24.48
CA VAL A 409 -22.50 -20.34 -23.97
C VAL A 409 -21.45 -20.46 -25.06
N LEU A 410 -21.85 -20.64 -26.34
CA LEU A 410 -20.95 -20.66 -27.49
C LEU A 410 -20.73 -19.26 -28.11
N GLY A 411 -21.29 -18.20 -27.50
CA GLY A 411 -21.19 -16.84 -27.99
C GLY A 411 -22.13 -16.49 -29.16
N LYS A 412 -23.00 -17.43 -29.60
CA LYS A 412 -24.00 -17.14 -30.63
C LYS A 412 -25.08 -16.23 -30.10
N ILE A 413 -25.37 -15.14 -30.81
CA ILE A 413 -26.49 -14.24 -30.50
C ILE A 413 -27.79 -14.98 -30.75
N VAL A 414 -28.66 -15.04 -29.72
CA VAL A 414 -29.98 -15.67 -29.77
C VAL A 414 -31.11 -14.63 -29.70
N PHE A 415 -30.81 -13.42 -29.20
CA PHE A 415 -31.75 -12.33 -29.10
C PHE A 415 -31.02 -10.99 -29.09
N GLU A 416 -31.61 -9.97 -29.72
CA GLU A 416 -31.10 -8.59 -29.71
C GLU A 416 -32.28 -7.61 -29.80
N THR A 417 -32.24 -6.54 -28.97
CA THR A 417 -33.27 -5.50 -28.99
C THR A 417 -32.76 -4.15 -28.50
N THR A 418 -33.36 -3.08 -29.01
CA THR A 418 -33.24 -1.71 -28.54
C THR A 418 -34.56 -1.16 -28.00
N GLN A 419 -35.59 -2.00 -27.87
CA GLN A 419 -36.94 -1.67 -27.40
C GLN A 419 -37.34 -2.58 -26.23
N HIS A 420 -38.24 -2.09 -25.37
CA HIS A 420 -38.75 -2.85 -24.21
C HIS A 420 -37.65 -3.39 -23.27
N LEU A 421 -36.70 -2.56 -22.94
CA LEU A 421 -35.41 -2.93 -22.32
C LEU A 421 -35.51 -3.31 -20.83
N SER A 422 -36.71 -3.30 -20.21
CA SER A 422 -36.90 -3.70 -18.80
C SER A 422 -37.41 -5.14 -18.63
N LYS A 423 -37.90 -5.77 -19.71
CA LYS A 423 -38.44 -7.14 -19.69
C LYS A 423 -38.16 -7.84 -21.02
N VAL A 424 -37.64 -9.04 -20.99
CA VAL A 424 -37.34 -9.85 -22.19
C VAL A 424 -38.07 -11.17 -22.12
N ASN A 425 -38.80 -11.52 -23.19
CA ASN A 425 -39.42 -12.83 -23.35
C ASN A 425 -38.34 -13.85 -23.77
N VAL A 426 -38.18 -14.95 -23.03
CA VAL A 426 -37.22 -16.03 -23.27
C VAL A 426 -37.93 -17.38 -23.39
N GLU A 427 -39.28 -17.42 -23.51
CA GLU A 427 -40.11 -18.62 -23.59
C GLU A 427 -39.64 -19.55 -24.73
N SER A 428 -39.25 -18.97 -25.87
CA SER A 428 -38.82 -19.72 -27.06
C SER A 428 -37.38 -20.24 -26.97
N PHE A 429 -36.65 -19.91 -25.90
CA PHE A 429 -35.26 -20.34 -25.74
C PHE A 429 -35.20 -21.79 -25.25
N GLN A 430 -34.22 -22.56 -25.71
CA GLN A 430 -33.95 -23.89 -25.18
C GLN A 430 -33.45 -23.78 -23.74
N SER A 431 -33.74 -24.82 -22.92
CA SER A 431 -33.16 -24.89 -21.58
C SER A 431 -31.63 -24.83 -21.60
N GLY A 432 -31.08 -24.01 -20.76
CA GLY A 432 -29.62 -23.82 -20.75
C GLY A 432 -29.17 -22.51 -20.11
N ILE A 433 -27.86 -22.28 -20.18
CA ILE A 433 -27.20 -21.07 -19.66
C ILE A 433 -27.07 -20.04 -20.78
N TYR A 434 -27.39 -18.80 -20.47
CA TYR A 434 -27.31 -17.64 -21.34
C TYR A 434 -26.58 -16.48 -20.69
N ILE A 435 -25.95 -15.63 -21.51
CA ILE A 435 -25.32 -14.37 -21.10
C ILE A 435 -26.14 -13.22 -21.67
N LEU A 436 -26.71 -12.41 -20.78
CA LEU A 436 -27.37 -11.17 -21.10
C LEU A 436 -26.34 -10.04 -21.09
N ASN A 437 -26.13 -9.43 -22.25
CA ASN A 437 -25.25 -8.27 -22.43
C ASN A 437 -26.15 -7.02 -22.52
N ILE A 438 -25.99 -6.10 -21.57
CA ILE A 438 -26.75 -4.85 -21.46
C ILE A 438 -25.80 -3.69 -21.77
N TYR A 439 -26.20 -2.78 -22.66
CA TYR A 439 -25.44 -1.60 -23.03
C TYR A 439 -26.12 -0.35 -22.45
N ILE A 440 -25.34 0.47 -21.73
CA ILE A 440 -25.79 1.71 -21.10
C ILE A 440 -24.63 2.71 -21.17
N ASN A 441 -24.82 3.88 -21.79
CA ASN A 441 -23.82 4.94 -21.92
C ASN A 441 -22.46 4.39 -22.42
N ASP A 442 -22.47 3.67 -23.56
CA ASP A 442 -21.31 3.03 -24.19
C ASP A 442 -20.60 1.94 -23.34
N LYS A 443 -21.18 1.54 -22.21
CA LYS A 443 -20.66 0.46 -21.36
C LYS A 443 -21.45 -0.82 -21.53
N LYS A 444 -20.74 -1.96 -21.46
CA LYS A 444 -21.32 -3.30 -21.56
C LYS A 444 -21.32 -3.98 -20.20
N TYR A 445 -22.50 -4.49 -19.77
CA TYR A 445 -22.70 -5.29 -18.56
C TYR A 445 -23.08 -6.70 -18.93
N ASN A 446 -22.49 -7.70 -18.31
CA ASN A 446 -22.73 -9.12 -18.59
C ASN A 446 -23.40 -9.77 -17.37
N ILE A 447 -24.56 -10.37 -17.55
CA ILE A 447 -25.29 -11.07 -16.49
C ILE A 447 -25.63 -12.48 -16.98
N LYS A 448 -25.28 -13.49 -16.19
CA LYS A 448 -25.64 -14.89 -16.46
C LYS A 448 -27.06 -15.15 -15.96
N PHE A 449 -27.88 -15.83 -16.78
CA PHE A 449 -29.15 -16.41 -16.33
C PHE A 449 -29.34 -17.83 -16.84
N ILE A 450 -30.25 -18.57 -16.23
CA ILE A 450 -30.60 -19.96 -16.53
C ILE A 450 -32.04 -19.99 -17.06
N LYS A 451 -32.23 -20.57 -18.24
CA LYS A 451 -33.55 -20.93 -18.80
C LYS A 451 -33.82 -22.39 -18.44
N GLU A 452 -34.93 -22.65 -17.77
CA GLU A 452 -35.46 -24.00 -17.48
C GLU A 452 -36.39 -24.49 -18.60
#